data_b8ecbd861b6372ca6ec0e41628e3a898
#
_entry.id   b8ecbd861b6372ca6ec0e41628e3a898
#
_cell.length_a   1.000
_cell.length_b   1.000
_cell.length_c   1.000
_cell.angle_alpha   90.00
_cell.angle_beta   90.00
_cell.angle_gamma   90.00
#
_symmetry.space_group_name_H-M   'P 1'
#
loop_
_entity.id
_entity.type
_entity.pdbx_description
1 polymer ?
#
loop_
_entity_poly.entity_id
_entity_poly.type
_entity_poly.pdbx_seq_one_letter_code
_entity_poly.pdbx_strand_id
1 'polypeptide(L)'
;MPNLAYKYDVMKREELIDGKIVMMSPRPAINHERIQRNILRIFANYLHGKRCEAFGEAEVWLDEKNHFIPDVMIVCNPDIIGSHHIDGAPDLVVEVLSPSTYDRDMTVKMAAYARAGVKEYWIVEPDARRVAVHLLKGDAYELSASYYPYTEEDYKHMDEEDVVIARQRIKLKVSLYDDLIIDVADIFERVK
;
A
#
# COMPACT_ATOMS: atom_id res chain seq x y z
N MET A 1 -16.51 45.13 -7.25
CA MET A 1 -16.53 43.71 -6.87
C MET A 1 -15.19 43.12 -7.23
N PRO A 2 -14.36 42.68 -6.25
CA PRO A 2 -13.07 42.09 -6.58
C PRO A 2 -13.33 40.72 -7.21
N ASN A 3 -12.71 40.50 -8.36
CA ASN A 3 -12.73 39.27 -9.14
C ASN A 3 -11.91 38.24 -8.34
N LEU A 4 -12.58 37.35 -7.58
CA LEU A 4 -11.97 36.17 -6.97
C LEU A 4 -11.69 35.17 -8.09
N ALA A 5 -10.65 35.41 -8.86
CA ALA A 5 -9.98 34.37 -9.58
C ALA A 5 -9.28 33.47 -8.51
N TYR A 6 -10.02 32.49 -8.02
CA TYR A 6 -9.39 31.33 -7.38
C TYR A 6 -8.44 30.77 -8.43
N LYS A 7 -7.16 31.09 -8.31
CA LYS A 7 -6.10 30.30 -8.88
C LYS A 7 -6.25 28.93 -8.22
N TYR A 8 -6.95 28.02 -8.88
CA TYR A 8 -6.73 26.61 -8.67
C TYR A 8 -5.27 26.38 -9.10
N ASP A 9 -4.35 26.54 -8.17
CA ASP A 9 -3.07 25.89 -8.28
C ASP A 9 -3.43 24.41 -8.35
N VAL A 10 -3.32 23.83 -9.54
CA VAL A 10 -3.42 22.40 -9.73
C VAL A 10 -2.29 21.89 -8.85
N MET A 11 -2.63 21.40 -7.64
CA MET A 11 -1.64 20.80 -6.73
C MET A 11 -0.95 19.73 -7.54
N LYS A 12 0.27 20.02 -7.95
CA LYS A 12 1.12 19.06 -8.64
C LYS A 12 1.38 17.95 -7.62
N ARG A 13 0.86 16.76 -7.90
CA ARG A 13 1.17 15.60 -7.08
C ARG A 13 2.63 15.26 -7.35
N GLU A 14 3.49 15.54 -6.39
CA GLU A 14 4.92 15.32 -6.47
C GLU A 14 5.40 14.62 -5.21
N GLU A 15 6.40 13.78 -5.34
CA GLU A 15 7.10 13.12 -4.25
C GLU A 15 8.51 13.70 -4.16
N LEU A 16 9.09 13.73 -2.96
CA LEU A 16 10.50 14.03 -2.75
C LEU A 16 11.22 12.70 -2.50
N ILE A 17 12.15 12.33 -3.36
CA ILE A 17 12.90 11.07 -3.31
C ILE A 17 14.39 11.38 -3.29
N ASP A 18 15.08 11.07 -2.20
CA ASP A 18 16.48 11.41 -1.97
C ASP A 18 16.79 12.90 -2.28
N GLY A 19 15.86 13.78 -1.87
CA GLY A 19 15.98 15.22 -2.07
C GLY A 19 15.68 15.70 -3.51
N LYS A 20 15.16 14.84 -4.38
CA LYS A 20 14.76 15.18 -5.76
C LYS A 20 13.26 15.16 -5.89
N ILE A 21 12.69 16.21 -6.48
CA ILE A 21 11.27 16.25 -6.80
C ILE A 21 11.00 15.32 -7.98
N VAL A 22 10.05 14.41 -7.78
CA VAL A 22 9.58 13.46 -8.78
C VAL A 22 8.09 13.67 -8.99
N MET A 23 7.72 14.01 -10.22
CA MET A 23 6.31 14.18 -10.57
C MET A 23 5.61 12.82 -10.57
N MET A 24 4.46 12.75 -9.93
CA MET A 24 3.59 11.57 -10.02
C MET A 24 2.96 11.47 -11.42
N SER A 25 2.71 10.24 -11.86
CA SER A 25 1.98 10.01 -13.11
C SER A 25 0.59 10.64 -13.08
N PRO A 26 0.10 11.10 -14.24
CA PRO A 26 -1.28 11.56 -14.33
C PRO A 26 -2.21 10.40 -14.06
N ARG A 27 -3.14 10.38 -13.29
CA ARG A 27 -4.22 9.45 -12.91
C ARG A 27 -3.90 7.96 -13.04
N PRO A 28 -4.08 7.20 -11.97
CA PRO A 28 -3.91 5.75 -11.97
C PRO A 28 -4.96 5.04 -12.86
N ALA A 29 -4.64 3.81 -13.27
CA ALA A 29 -5.58 2.95 -13.98
C ALA A 29 -6.77 2.57 -13.08
N ILE A 30 -7.93 2.26 -13.69
CA ILE A 30 -9.14 1.90 -12.94
C ILE A 30 -8.94 0.68 -12.03
N ASN A 31 -8.12 -0.31 -12.44
CA ASN A 31 -7.83 -1.47 -11.61
C ASN A 31 -6.97 -1.10 -10.39
N HIS A 32 -6.02 -0.20 -10.53
CA HIS A 32 -5.25 0.36 -9.44
C HIS A 32 -6.17 1.04 -8.40
N GLU A 33 -7.03 1.94 -8.82
CA GLU A 33 -8.03 2.61 -7.99
C GLU A 33 -8.97 1.63 -7.27
N ARG A 34 -9.37 0.52 -7.92
CA ARG A 34 -10.21 -0.50 -7.31
C ARG A 34 -9.49 -1.21 -6.17
N ILE A 35 -8.23 -1.63 -6.41
CA ILE A 35 -7.39 -2.31 -5.42
C ILE A 35 -7.15 -1.40 -4.22
N GLN A 36 -6.69 -0.18 -4.46
CA GLN A 36 -6.44 0.82 -3.43
C GLN A 36 -7.69 1.03 -2.56
N ARG A 37 -8.85 1.30 -3.18
CA ARG A 37 -10.12 1.48 -2.48
C ARG A 37 -10.55 0.24 -1.69
N ASN A 38 -10.38 -0.97 -2.24
CA ASN A 38 -10.76 -2.20 -1.57
C ASN A 38 -9.91 -2.41 -0.31
N ILE A 39 -8.60 -2.22 -0.39
CA ILE A 39 -7.68 -2.33 0.76
C ILE A 39 -8.01 -1.27 1.80
N LEU A 40 -8.15 0.00 1.40
CA LEU A 40 -8.51 1.09 2.31
C LEU A 40 -9.82 0.81 3.04
N ARG A 41 -10.85 0.32 2.33
CA ARG A 41 -12.14 -0.08 2.92
C ARG A 41 -11.99 -1.19 3.96
N ILE A 42 -11.19 -2.22 3.65
CA ILE A 42 -10.93 -3.35 4.56
C ILE A 42 -10.27 -2.83 5.84
N PHE A 43 -9.21 -2.04 5.72
CA PHE A 43 -8.50 -1.49 6.87
C PHE A 43 -9.37 -0.51 7.67
N ALA A 44 -10.07 0.42 7.02
CA ALA A 44 -10.92 1.39 7.70
C ALA A 44 -12.06 0.71 8.48
N ASN A 45 -12.68 -0.32 7.91
CA ASN A 45 -13.73 -1.08 8.59
C ASN A 45 -13.19 -1.82 9.83
N TYR A 46 -12.03 -2.47 9.69
CA TYR A 46 -11.40 -3.19 10.81
C TYR A 46 -10.94 -2.25 11.92
N LEU A 47 -10.41 -1.08 11.56
CA LEU A 47 -9.84 -0.11 12.49
C LEU A 47 -10.89 0.80 13.15
N HIS A 48 -12.14 0.75 12.69
CA HIS A 48 -13.20 1.58 13.26
C HIS A 48 -13.30 1.40 14.79
N GLY A 49 -13.14 2.51 15.52
CA GLY A 49 -13.14 2.52 16.99
C GLY A 49 -11.86 1.99 17.65
N LYS A 50 -10.81 1.68 16.88
CA LYS A 50 -9.48 1.32 17.38
C LYS A 50 -8.53 2.52 17.38
N ARG A 51 -7.34 2.35 17.94
CA ARG A 51 -6.33 3.41 18.04
C ARG A 51 -5.70 3.78 16.70
N CYS A 52 -5.46 2.77 15.86
CA CYS A 52 -4.81 2.99 14.57
C CYS A 52 -5.81 3.50 13.54
N GLU A 53 -5.33 4.28 12.57
CA GLU A 53 -6.11 4.82 11.47
C GLU A 53 -5.56 4.36 10.13
N ALA A 54 -6.46 4.22 9.14
CA ALA A 54 -6.10 3.92 7.76
C ALA A 54 -6.25 5.17 6.89
N PHE A 55 -5.23 5.45 6.08
CA PHE A 55 -5.22 6.57 5.14
C PHE A 55 -4.96 6.07 3.72
N GLY A 56 -5.54 6.74 2.75
CA GLY A 56 -5.24 6.57 1.33
C GLY A 56 -4.69 7.87 0.75
N GLU A 57 -3.59 7.79 0.00
CA GLU A 57 -2.97 8.92 -0.71
C GLU A 57 -2.69 10.16 0.16
N ALA A 58 -2.42 9.97 1.45
CA ALA A 58 -1.95 11.05 2.30
C ALA A 58 -0.43 11.15 2.22
N GLU A 59 0.09 12.37 2.27
CA GLU A 59 1.52 12.62 2.21
C GLU A 59 2.19 12.18 3.51
N VAL A 60 3.34 11.51 3.38
CA VAL A 60 4.17 11.02 4.50
C VAL A 60 5.56 11.64 4.39
N TRP A 61 5.98 12.33 5.42
CA TRP A 61 7.31 12.89 5.54
C TRP A 61 8.17 11.97 6.42
N LEU A 62 8.97 11.11 5.78
CA LEU A 62 9.84 10.18 6.51
C LEU A 62 11.07 10.88 7.07
N ASP A 63 11.63 11.82 6.31
CA ASP A 63 12.77 12.68 6.67
C ASP A 63 12.80 13.91 5.73
N GLU A 64 13.82 14.78 5.86
CA GLU A 64 13.97 16.00 5.06
C GLU A 64 14.14 15.76 3.54
N LYS A 65 14.43 14.53 3.13
CA LYS A 65 14.71 14.17 1.73
C LYS A 65 13.70 13.18 1.13
N ASN A 66 12.80 12.64 1.95
CA ASN A 66 11.89 11.59 1.53
C ASN A 66 10.46 11.90 2.00
N HIS A 67 9.66 12.41 1.04
CA HIS A 67 8.23 12.67 1.20
C HIS A 67 7.49 11.87 0.15
N PHE A 68 6.67 10.93 0.56
CA PHE A 68 5.97 10.01 -0.34
C PHE A 68 4.45 10.12 -0.18
N ILE A 69 3.73 9.63 -1.17
CA ILE A 69 2.27 9.51 -1.14
C ILE A 69 1.93 8.03 -1.39
N PRO A 70 1.96 7.19 -0.35
CA PRO A 70 1.61 5.77 -0.51
C PRO A 70 0.14 5.60 -0.85
N ASP A 71 -0.20 4.54 -1.59
CA ASP A 71 -1.57 4.25 -1.98
C ASP A 71 -2.47 3.99 -0.78
N VAL A 72 -2.01 3.19 0.19
CA VAL A 72 -2.70 2.95 1.47
C VAL A 72 -1.68 2.78 2.59
N MET A 73 -2.02 3.24 3.79
CA MET A 73 -1.20 3.04 4.98
C MET A 73 -2.03 2.86 6.24
N ILE A 74 -1.42 2.28 7.26
CA ILE A 74 -1.93 2.24 8.64
C ILE A 74 -0.96 3.01 9.53
N VAL A 75 -1.51 3.90 10.34
CA VAL A 75 -0.77 4.70 11.33
C VAL A 75 -1.34 4.44 12.72
N CYS A 76 -0.51 3.97 13.65
CA CYS A 76 -0.91 3.65 15.02
C CYS A 76 -0.43 4.66 16.06
N ASN A 77 0.51 5.54 15.69
CA ASN A 77 0.92 6.63 16.54
C ASN A 77 0.15 7.92 16.17
N PRO A 78 -0.82 8.37 16.98
CA PRO A 78 -1.58 9.59 16.69
C PRO A 78 -0.74 10.87 16.71
N ASP A 79 0.41 10.86 17.40
CA ASP A 79 1.24 12.05 17.54
C ASP A 79 1.93 12.48 16.23
N ILE A 80 2.06 11.55 15.27
CA ILE A 80 2.61 11.86 13.94
C ILE A 80 1.55 12.25 12.91
N ILE A 81 0.25 12.19 13.26
CA ILE A 81 -0.84 12.54 12.36
C ILE A 81 -1.06 14.06 12.42
N GLY A 82 -0.50 14.76 11.44
CA GLY A 82 -0.69 16.20 11.28
C GLY A 82 -1.98 16.56 10.55
N SER A 83 -2.24 17.86 10.40
CA SER A 83 -3.42 18.35 9.66
C SER A 83 -3.28 18.24 8.15
N HIS A 84 -2.08 18.06 7.61
CA HIS A 84 -1.79 18.06 6.17
C HIS A 84 -0.98 16.84 5.71
N HIS A 85 -0.17 16.25 6.57
CA HIS A 85 0.69 15.10 6.27
C HIS A 85 0.91 14.25 7.52
N ILE A 86 1.46 13.08 7.35
CA ILE A 86 1.97 12.21 8.40
C ILE A 86 3.46 12.54 8.59
N ASP A 87 3.86 12.91 9.80
CA ASP A 87 5.23 13.32 10.14
C ASP A 87 5.98 12.16 10.80
N GLY A 88 6.46 11.23 10.00
CA GLY A 88 7.16 10.03 10.43
C GLY A 88 6.69 8.75 9.73
N ALA A 89 7.16 7.61 10.23
CA ALA A 89 6.90 6.31 9.62
C ALA A 89 5.52 5.75 9.98
N PRO A 90 4.66 5.41 8.98
CA PRO A 90 3.51 4.55 9.19
C PRO A 90 3.90 3.16 9.73
N ASP A 91 2.97 2.43 10.33
CA ASP A 91 3.21 1.07 10.77
C ASP A 91 3.15 0.05 9.61
N LEU A 92 2.28 0.31 8.62
CA LEU A 92 2.14 -0.49 7.40
C LEU A 92 1.94 0.44 6.20
N VAL A 93 2.58 0.10 5.09
CA VAL A 93 2.43 0.78 3.80
C VAL A 93 2.08 -0.22 2.70
N VAL A 94 1.20 0.18 1.80
CA VAL A 94 0.81 -0.55 0.59
C VAL A 94 1.09 0.33 -0.63
N GLU A 95 1.80 -0.21 -1.60
CA GLU A 95 1.97 0.37 -2.93
C GLU A 95 1.36 -0.57 -3.97
N VAL A 96 0.46 -0.04 -4.78
CA VAL A 96 -0.15 -0.75 -5.91
C VAL A 96 0.64 -0.41 -7.15
N LEU A 97 1.34 -1.37 -7.71
CA LEU A 97 2.27 -1.13 -8.81
C LEU A 97 1.57 -0.65 -10.08
N SER A 98 2.25 0.27 -10.73
CA SER A 98 1.97 0.69 -12.11
C SER A 98 3.26 0.60 -12.93
N PRO A 99 3.19 0.52 -14.28
CA PRO A 99 4.40 0.50 -15.10
C PRO A 99 5.32 1.71 -14.87
N SER A 100 4.77 2.84 -14.44
CA SER A 100 5.54 4.08 -14.23
C SER A 100 6.19 4.20 -12.85
N THR A 101 5.73 3.41 -11.86
CA THR A 101 6.23 3.47 -10.47
C THR A 101 7.02 2.24 -10.06
N TYR A 102 6.93 1.15 -10.83
CA TYR A 102 7.47 -0.17 -10.51
C TYR A 102 8.90 -0.12 -9.94
N ASP A 103 9.85 0.46 -10.67
CA ASP A 103 11.25 0.48 -10.24
C ASP A 103 11.45 1.26 -8.94
N ARG A 104 10.70 2.35 -8.74
CA ARG A 104 10.78 3.18 -7.53
C ARG A 104 10.24 2.46 -6.31
N ASP A 105 9.04 1.87 -6.45
CA ASP A 105 8.34 1.19 -5.35
C ASP A 105 9.09 -0.06 -4.91
N MET A 106 9.73 -0.76 -5.87
CA MET A 106 10.54 -1.96 -5.62
C MET A 106 11.96 -1.66 -5.10
N THR A 107 12.43 -0.42 -5.16
CA THR A 107 13.83 -0.09 -4.83
C THR A 107 13.93 1.07 -3.84
N VAL A 108 13.88 2.30 -4.32
CA VAL A 108 14.21 3.50 -3.53
C VAL A 108 13.20 3.72 -2.41
N LYS A 109 11.89 3.63 -2.69
CA LYS A 109 10.84 3.79 -1.68
C LYS A 109 10.89 2.66 -0.66
N MET A 110 11.02 1.41 -1.12
CA MET A 110 11.17 0.25 -0.25
C MET A 110 12.34 0.41 0.73
N ALA A 111 13.52 0.84 0.25
CA ALA A 111 14.67 1.09 1.11
C ALA A 111 14.46 2.28 2.07
N ALA A 112 13.77 3.33 1.64
CA ALA A 112 13.48 4.49 2.50
C ALA A 112 12.49 4.13 3.60
N TYR A 113 11.41 3.39 3.28
CA TYR A 113 10.45 2.89 4.28
C TYR A 113 11.12 1.95 5.30
N ALA A 114 12.03 1.07 4.85
CA ALA A 114 12.79 0.19 5.75
C ALA A 114 13.66 1.00 6.73
N ARG A 115 14.43 1.97 6.25
CA ARG A 115 15.25 2.85 7.09
C ARG A 115 14.42 3.66 8.08
N ALA A 116 13.22 4.09 7.69
CA ALA A 116 12.31 4.82 8.56
C ALA A 116 11.61 3.93 9.61
N GLY A 117 11.69 2.61 9.47
CA GLY A 117 11.13 1.64 10.43
C GLY A 117 9.68 1.25 10.19
N VAL A 118 9.16 1.40 8.96
CA VAL A 118 7.86 0.85 8.56
C VAL A 118 7.91 -0.67 8.67
N LYS A 119 7.05 -1.26 9.52
CA LYS A 119 7.15 -2.66 9.93
C LYS A 119 6.73 -3.65 8.85
N GLU A 120 5.72 -3.28 8.06
CA GLU A 120 5.12 -4.11 7.03
C GLU A 120 4.93 -3.32 5.75
N TYR A 121 5.41 -3.87 4.62
CA TYR A 121 5.35 -3.23 3.31
C TYR A 121 4.74 -4.19 2.28
N TRP A 122 3.64 -3.78 1.67
CA TRP A 122 2.97 -4.58 0.65
C TRP A 122 3.23 -4.01 -0.73
N ILE A 123 3.58 -4.91 -1.63
CA ILE A 123 3.59 -4.66 -3.06
C ILE A 123 2.41 -5.40 -3.68
N VAL A 124 1.51 -4.66 -4.30
CA VAL A 124 0.34 -5.23 -4.97
C VAL A 124 0.50 -5.09 -6.48
N GLU A 125 0.46 -6.21 -7.18
CA GLU A 125 0.59 -6.29 -8.64
C GLU A 125 -0.78 -6.53 -9.26
N PRO A 126 -1.39 -5.52 -9.92
CA PRO A 126 -2.73 -5.67 -10.49
C PRO A 126 -2.83 -6.77 -11.54
N ASP A 127 -1.87 -6.82 -12.49
CA ASP A 127 -1.90 -7.76 -13.62
C ASP A 127 -1.63 -9.20 -13.19
N ALA A 128 -0.70 -9.41 -12.25
CA ALA A 128 -0.40 -10.71 -11.66
C ALA A 128 -1.41 -11.12 -10.58
N ARG A 129 -2.30 -10.22 -10.17
CA ARG A 129 -3.24 -10.38 -9.06
C ARG A 129 -2.54 -10.92 -7.81
N ARG A 130 -1.38 -10.35 -7.49
CA ARG A 130 -0.51 -10.78 -6.40
C ARG A 130 -0.39 -9.71 -5.33
N VAL A 131 -0.39 -10.12 -4.06
CA VAL A 131 0.03 -9.29 -2.92
C VAL A 131 1.29 -9.91 -2.34
N ALA A 132 2.42 -9.23 -2.47
CA ALA A 132 3.69 -9.61 -1.86
C ALA A 132 3.86 -8.84 -0.55
N VAL A 133 3.90 -9.56 0.57
CA VAL A 133 4.06 -9.00 1.92
C VAL A 133 5.51 -9.09 2.33
N HIS A 134 6.10 -7.95 2.64
CA HIS A 134 7.46 -7.83 3.15
C HIS A 134 7.44 -7.37 4.61
N LEU A 135 8.23 -8.00 5.46
CA LEU A 135 8.37 -7.65 6.87
C LEU A 135 9.77 -7.10 7.12
N LEU A 136 9.83 -6.05 7.93
CA LEU A 136 11.10 -5.43 8.32
C LEU A 136 11.89 -6.38 9.22
N LYS A 137 13.14 -6.66 8.84
CA LYS A 137 14.12 -7.43 9.60
C LYS A 137 15.43 -6.63 9.71
N GLY A 138 15.69 -6.10 10.89
CA GLY A 138 16.77 -5.13 11.05
C GLY A 138 16.49 -3.85 10.26
N ASP A 139 17.28 -3.58 9.24
CA ASP A 139 17.21 -2.39 8.39
C ASP A 139 16.76 -2.68 6.94
N ALA A 140 16.31 -3.90 6.66
CA ALA A 140 15.87 -4.33 5.34
C ALA A 140 14.57 -5.14 5.39
N TYR A 141 13.86 -5.18 4.26
CA TYR A 141 12.68 -6.02 4.11
C TYR A 141 13.05 -7.43 3.63
N GLU A 142 12.39 -8.42 4.24
CA GLU A 142 12.35 -9.78 3.74
C GLU A 142 10.95 -10.11 3.24
N LEU A 143 10.87 -10.79 2.08
CA LEU A 143 9.60 -11.31 1.58
C LEU A 143 9.09 -12.39 2.53
N SER A 144 7.99 -12.11 3.21
CA SER A 144 7.33 -13.06 4.12
C SER A 144 6.50 -14.07 3.35
N ALA A 145 5.64 -13.58 2.45
CA ALA A 145 4.78 -14.41 1.62
C ALA A 145 4.24 -13.66 0.41
N SER A 146 3.82 -14.42 -0.61
CA SER A 146 2.99 -13.91 -1.71
C SER A 146 1.61 -14.56 -1.65
N TYR A 147 0.58 -13.76 -1.88
CA TYR A 147 -0.83 -14.16 -1.81
C TYR A 147 -1.54 -13.91 -3.11
N TYR A 148 -2.51 -14.75 -3.44
CA TYR A 148 -3.24 -14.74 -4.71
C TYR A 148 -4.72 -15.03 -4.50
N PRO A 149 -5.62 -14.47 -5.29
CA PRO A 149 -7.06 -14.76 -5.21
C PRO A 149 -7.44 -16.04 -5.99
N TYR A 150 -6.80 -17.18 -5.67
CA TYR A 150 -7.09 -18.45 -6.31
C TYR A 150 -8.56 -18.83 -6.15
N THR A 151 -9.12 -19.40 -7.22
CA THR A 151 -10.51 -19.87 -7.32
C THR A 151 -10.57 -21.39 -7.43
N GLU A 152 -11.76 -21.98 -7.26
CA GLU A 152 -11.96 -23.42 -7.48
C GLU A 152 -11.65 -23.84 -8.94
N GLU A 153 -11.75 -22.91 -9.91
CA GLU A 153 -11.36 -23.18 -11.31
C GLU A 153 -9.84 -23.29 -11.46
N ASP A 154 -9.10 -22.43 -10.75
CA ASP A 154 -7.63 -22.48 -10.77
C ASP A 154 -7.13 -23.81 -10.23
N TYR A 155 -7.74 -24.33 -9.16
CA TYR A 155 -7.34 -25.60 -8.54
C TYR A 155 -7.52 -26.82 -9.46
N LYS A 156 -8.43 -26.77 -10.44
CA LYS A 156 -8.60 -27.88 -11.40
C LYS A 156 -7.41 -28.08 -12.34
N HIS A 157 -6.55 -27.07 -12.43
CA HIS A 157 -5.38 -27.06 -13.31
C HIS A 157 -4.06 -27.22 -12.54
N MET A 158 -4.14 -27.49 -11.23
CA MET A 158 -3.00 -27.70 -10.34
C MET A 158 -2.92 -29.17 -9.93
N ASP A 159 -1.71 -29.64 -9.59
CA ASP A 159 -1.58 -30.91 -8.91
C ASP A 159 -1.95 -30.79 -7.41
N GLU A 160 -2.06 -31.94 -6.73
CA GLU A 160 -2.52 -31.97 -5.32
C GLU A 160 -1.61 -31.19 -4.37
N GLU A 161 -0.32 -31.20 -4.60
CA GLU A 161 0.67 -30.50 -3.76
C GLU A 161 0.54 -28.99 -3.94
N ASP A 162 0.40 -28.52 -5.17
CA ASP A 162 0.21 -27.11 -5.48
C ASP A 162 -1.13 -26.57 -4.96
N VAL A 163 -2.20 -27.36 -4.99
CA VAL A 163 -3.50 -26.99 -4.38
C VAL A 163 -3.37 -26.74 -2.88
N VAL A 164 -2.61 -27.59 -2.16
CA VAL A 164 -2.38 -27.42 -0.72
C VAL A 164 -1.67 -26.07 -0.45
N ILE A 165 -0.65 -25.76 -1.23
CA ILE A 165 0.10 -24.50 -1.13
C ILE A 165 -0.79 -23.31 -1.49
N ALA A 166 -1.53 -23.41 -2.60
CA ALA A 166 -2.40 -22.34 -3.08
C ALA A 166 -3.49 -21.98 -2.05
N ARG A 167 -4.12 -23.00 -1.41
CA ARG A 167 -5.12 -22.78 -0.34
C ARG A 167 -4.58 -22.03 0.87
N GLN A 168 -3.27 -22.10 1.16
CA GLN A 168 -2.62 -21.31 2.21
C GLN A 168 -2.36 -19.86 1.78
N ARG A 169 -2.43 -19.56 0.48
CA ARG A 169 -2.09 -18.25 -0.11
C ARG A 169 -3.31 -17.37 -0.45
N ILE A 170 -4.52 -17.81 -0.13
CA ILE A 170 -5.75 -17.03 -0.34
C ILE A 170 -6.15 -16.19 0.88
N LYS A 171 -5.57 -16.45 2.05
CA LYS A 171 -5.84 -15.74 3.30
C LYS A 171 -4.58 -15.03 3.76
N LEU A 172 -4.60 -13.70 3.73
CA LEU A 172 -3.50 -12.85 4.13
C LEU A 172 -3.71 -12.41 5.58
N LYS A 173 -2.79 -12.78 6.46
CA LYS A 173 -2.74 -12.26 7.84
C LYS A 173 -1.90 -11.00 7.89
N VAL A 174 -2.48 -9.90 8.38
CA VAL A 174 -1.74 -8.65 8.64
C VAL A 174 -0.90 -8.81 9.91
N SER A 175 0.40 -8.56 9.84
CA SER A 175 1.32 -8.86 10.96
C SER A 175 1.10 -7.96 12.18
N LEU A 176 0.53 -6.78 11.99
CA LEU A 176 0.24 -5.82 13.07
C LEU A 176 -0.88 -6.29 14.02
N TYR A 177 -1.68 -7.29 13.62
CA TYR A 177 -2.86 -7.73 14.35
C TYR A 177 -2.97 -9.25 14.40
N ASP A 178 -3.43 -9.77 15.53
CA ASP A 178 -3.60 -11.22 15.69
C ASP A 178 -4.82 -11.77 14.94
N ASP A 179 -5.84 -10.94 14.75
CA ASP A 179 -7.17 -11.32 14.27
C ASP A 179 -7.55 -10.73 12.90
N LEU A 180 -6.68 -9.91 12.28
CA LEU A 180 -6.94 -9.38 10.93
C LEU A 180 -6.44 -10.36 9.88
N ILE A 181 -7.38 -11.13 9.34
CA ILE A 181 -7.17 -12.03 8.20
C ILE A 181 -8.03 -11.56 7.04
N ILE A 182 -7.39 -11.29 5.89
CA ILE A 182 -8.03 -10.76 4.69
C ILE A 182 -8.15 -11.86 3.65
N ASP A 183 -9.34 -12.02 3.07
CA ASP A 183 -9.49 -12.80 1.85
C ASP A 183 -8.88 -12.01 0.68
N VAL A 184 -7.90 -12.59 0.00
CA VAL A 184 -7.22 -11.89 -1.10
C VAL A 184 -8.18 -11.59 -2.25
N ALA A 185 -9.24 -12.37 -2.42
CA ALA A 185 -10.29 -12.10 -3.38
C ALA A 185 -11.00 -10.75 -3.12
N ASP A 186 -11.12 -10.32 -1.85
CA ASP A 186 -11.73 -9.03 -1.50
C ASP A 186 -10.86 -7.84 -1.95
N ILE A 187 -9.52 -8.01 -1.94
CA ILE A 187 -8.57 -7.01 -2.47
C ILE A 187 -8.78 -6.81 -3.97
N PHE A 188 -8.98 -7.91 -4.69
CA PHE A 188 -9.16 -7.91 -6.15
C PHE A 188 -10.63 -7.90 -6.58
N GLU A 189 -11.56 -7.55 -5.68
CA GLU A 189 -12.98 -7.44 -6.01
C GLU A 189 -13.18 -6.47 -7.20
N ARG A 190 -13.86 -6.95 -8.27
CA ARG A 190 -14.14 -6.21 -9.51
C ARG A 190 -12.93 -5.77 -10.32
N VAL A 191 -11.73 -6.24 -10.01
CA VAL A 191 -10.53 -6.05 -10.85
C VAL A 191 -10.68 -6.93 -12.10
N LYS A 192 -10.44 -6.33 -13.27
CA LYS A 192 -10.63 -6.99 -14.60
C LYS A 192 -9.27 -7.27 -15.23
#